data_5aad1f79c5f8fff0ef3691df45a291fa
#
_entry.id   5aad1f79c5f8fff0ef3691df45a291fa
#
_cell.length_a   1.000
_cell.length_b   1.000
_cell.length_c   1.000
_cell.angle_alpha   90.00
_cell.angle_beta   90.00
_cell.angle_gamma   90.00
#
_symmetry.space_group_name_H-M   'P 1'
#
loop_
_entity.id
_entity.type
_entity.pdbx_description
1 polymer ?
#
loop_
_entity_poly.entity_id
_entity_poly.type
_entity_poly.pdbx_seq_one_letter_code
_entity_poly.pdbx_strand_id
1 'polypeptide(L)'
;MTAENKIMTQNLLKKLALLKIDVKKFHCYNRDRKNNGIKLDLEGSTIMGFFFKNKKKNKEEETVTPVVETTPEVPAKEGMILVREGIKLGLPTVSMEEAIVAAGELLRDLGYVDDDYIPAMIRRNEEASVYMGLGLAIPHGTEDAKRDVKRSGIIVMQYPDGVEFNGGTAQLVIGIAGVGDEHLEILGQITEAVTEEEILEELKKTTDVDYVLNTFTN
;
A
#
# COMPACT_ATOMS: atom_id res chain seq x y z
N MET A 1 -3.57 -7.06 18.68
CA MET A 1 -2.51 -7.67 17.87
C MET A 1 -2.31 -9.08 18.36
N THR A 2 -2.63 -10.09 17.55
CA THR A 2 -2.48 -11.50 17.90
C THR A 2 -0.98 -11.84 18.03
N ALA A 3 -0.66 -12.93 18.73
CA ALA A 3 0.73 -13.41 18.89
C ALA A 3 1.37 -13.69 17.52
N GLU A 4 0.59 -14.21 16.57
CA GLU A 4 1.01 -14.49 15.19
C GLU A 4 1.43 -13.22 14.44
N ASN A 5 0.65 -12.14 14.51
CA ASN A 5 1.00 -10.85 13.91
C ASN A 5 2.29 -10.26 14.51
N LYS A 6 2.59 -10.54 15.77
CA LYS A 6 3.81 -10.09 16.42
C LYS A 6 5.05 -10.85 15.95
N ILE A 7 4.91 -12.15 15.73
CA ILE A 7 5.98 -13.01 15.20
C ILE A 7 6.26 -12.65 13.74
N MET A 8 5.21 -12.47 12.93
CA MET A 8 5.30 -12.07 11.52
C MET A 8 6.01 -10.71 11.37
N THR A 9 5.62 -9.72 12.18
CA THR A 9 6.26 -8.39 12.18
C THR A 9 7.75 -8.47 12.59
N GLN A 10 8.11 -9.30 13.57
CA GLN A 10 9.51 -9.46 13.98
C GLN A 10 10.35 -10.16 12.90
N ASN A 11 9.79 -11.16 12.21
CA ASN A 11 10.48 -11.82 11.12
C ASN A 11 10.69 -10.88 9.92
N LEU A 12 9.68 -10.08 9.60
CA LEU A 12 9.76 -9.04 8.55
C LEU A 12 10.85 -8.01 8.88
N LEU A 13 10.89 -7.50 10.13
CA LEU A 13 11.91 -6.56 10.57
C LEU A 13 13.32 -7.14 10.50
N LYS A 14 13.50 -8.44 10.81
CA LYS A 14 14.80 -9.13 10.67
C LYS A 14 15.20 -9.26 9.19
N LYS A 15 14.26 -9.65 8.31
CA LYS A 15 14.52 -9.73 6.86
C LYS A 15 14.90 -8.37 6.28
N LEU A 16 14.16 -7.30 6.61
CA LEU A 16 14.46 -5.93 6.19
C LEU A 16 15.84 -5.47 6.67
N ALA A 17 16.24 -5.82 7.89
CA ALA A 17 17.57 -5.51 8.42
C ALA A 17 18.69 -6.24 7.69
N LEU A 18 18.48 -7.50 7.27
CA LEU A 18 19.42 -8.28 6.47
C LEU A 18 19.63 -7.67 5.09
N LEU A 19 18.59 -7.12 4.48
CA LEU A 19 18.64 -6.42 3.19
C LEU A 19 19.21 -4.99 3.30
N LYS A 20 19.68 -4.56 4.49
CA LYS A 20 20.12 -3.16 4.77
C LYS A 20 19.03 -2.12 4.48
N ILE A 21 17.76 -2.54 4.41
CA ILE A 21 16.60 -1.67 4.25
C ILE A 21 16.40 -0.92 5.57
N ASP A 22 16.15 0.39 5.52
CA ASP A 22 16.02 1.22 6.73
C ASP A 22 14.79 0.85 7.57
N VAL A 23 14.99 -0.08 8.51
CA VAL A 23 13.98 -0.61 9.42
C VAL A 23 13.32 0.49 10.26
N LYS A 24 13.98 1.65 10.46
CA LYS A 24 13.41 2.77 11.21
C LYS A 24 12.21 3.38 10.48
N LYS A 25 12.25 3.39 9.15
CA LYS A 25 11.13 3.86 8.32
C LYS A 25 9.91 2.95 8.47
N PHE A 26 10.15 1.63 8.64
CA PHE A 26 9.08 0.66 8.89
C PHE A 26 8.48 0.78 10.31
N HIS A 27 9.29 1.24 11.27
CA HIS A 27 8.84 1.39 12.66
C HIS A 27 7.95 2.62 12.87
N CYS A 28 8.07 3.67 12.05
CA CYS A 28 7.17 4.82 12.08
C CYS A 28 5.73 4.40 11.72
N TYR A 29 5.56 3.51 10.75
CA TYR A 29 4.26 2.96 10.37
C TYR A 29 3.51 2.27 11.53
N ASN A 30 4.24 1.55 12.41
CA ASN A 30 3.65 0.86 13.57
C ASN A 30 3.52 1.76 14.81
N ARG A 31 4.14 2.94 14.84
CA ARG A 31 4.12 3.83 16.00
C ARG A 31 2.89 4.71 16.05
N ASP A 32 2.37 5.12 14.90
CA ASP A 32 1.15 5.93 14.81
C ASP A 32 -0.10 5.12 15.20
N ARG A 33 -0.07 3.79 15.05
CA ARG A 33 -1.11 2.87 15.53
C ARG A 33 -1.27 2.85 17.06
N LYS A 34 -0.25 3.23 17.83
CA LYS A 34 -0.30 3.24 19.31
C LYS A 34 -0.81 4.56 19.91
N ASN A 35 -0.85 5.63 19.12
CA ASN A 35 -1.24 6.94 19.66
C ASN A 35 -2.74 7.28 19.53
N ASN A 36 -3.55 6.46 18.84
CA ASN A 36 -5.00 6.66 18.75
C ASN A 36 -5.82 5.96 19.85
N GLY A 37 -5.19 5.57 20.95
CA GLY A 37 -5.92 5.02 22.10
C GLY A 37 -5.08 5.05 23.36
N ILE A 38 -5.38 6.01 24.20
CA ILE A 38 -5.04 6.23 25.62
C ILE A 38 -4.11 7.44 25.79
N LYS A 39 -4.72 8.62 25.93
CA LYS A 39 -4.19 9.66 26.80
C LYS A 39 -4.27 9.15 28.23
N LEU A 40 -3.14 8.81 28.80
CA LEU A 40 -3.00 8.73 30.25
C LEU A 40 -2.77 10.16 30.75
N ASP A 41 -3.82 10.81 31.16
CA ASP A 41 -3.71 12.00 31.98
C ASP A 41 -3.32 11.55 33.39
N LEU A 42 -2.07 11.80 33.75
CA LEU A 42 -1.60 11.88 35.11
C LEU A 42 -2.03 13.26 35.62
N GLU A 43 -3.27 13.37 36.10
CA GLU A 43 -3.67 14.22 37.19
C GLU A 43 -5.21 14.17 37.28
N GLY A 44 -5.70 13.83 38.46
CA GLY A 44 -7.12 13.61 38.73
C GLY A 44 -7.96 14.86 38.60
N SER A 45 -9.06 14.71 37.90
CA SER A 45 -10.31 15.40 38.21
C SER A 45 -11.47 14.77 37.46
N THR A 46 -12.42 14.31 38.21
CA THR A 46 -13.77 13.90 37.83
C THR A 46 -14.50 15.07 37.18
N ILE A 47 -15.20 14.86 36.04
CA ILE A 47 -16.52 15.50 35.77
C ILE A 47 -17.21 14.77 34.59
N MET A 48 -18.34 14.18 34.95
CA MET A 48 -19.68 14.11 34.33
C MET A 48 -19.84 13.96 32.81
N GLY A 49 -20.68 12.95 32.52
CA GLY A 49 -21.22 12.58 31.23
C GLY A 49 -22.18 13.58 30.57
N PHE A 50 -22.33 13.37 29.28
CA PHE A 50 -23.55 13.78 28.58
C PHE A 50 -24.03 12.69 27.61
N PHE A 51 -25.23 12.23 27.91
CA PHE A 51 -26.08 11.42 27.04
C PHE A 51 -26.56 12.27 25.86
N PHE A 52 -26.48 11.76 24.63
CA PHE A 52 -27.40 12.19 23.59
C PHE A 52 -27.97 11.00 22.80
N LYS A 53 -29.23 10.99 22.88
CA LYS A 53 -30.35 10.19 22.50
C LYS A 53 -30.47 9.92 20.99
N ASN A 54 -30.77 8.67 20.67
CA ASN A 54 -31.31 8.19 19.39
C ASN A 54 -32.50 9.01 18.88
N LYS A 55 -32.53 9.29 17.59
CA LYS A 55 -33.79 9.58 16.89
C LYS A 55 -33.82 8.88 15.53
N LYS A 56 -34.62 7.82 15.44
CA LYS A 56 -35.09 7.20 14.19
C LYS A 56 -36.01 8.17 13.43
N LYS A 57 -35.90 8.20 12.09
CA LYS A 57 -37.06 8.37 11.17
C LYS A 57 -36.71 7.91 9.75
N ASN A 58 -37.37 6.86 9.39
CA ASN A 58 -38.18 6.50 8.20
C ASN A 58 -37.85 7.11 6.81
N LYS A 59 -37.51 6.18 5.90
CA LYS A 59 -38.20 5.74 4.66
C LYS A 59 -38.76 6.83 3.73
N GLU A 60 -38.17 6.90 2.53
CA GLU A 60 -38.94 6.94 1.28
C GLU A 60 -38.11 6.28 0.16
N GLU A 61 -38.81 5.41 -0.57
CA GLU A 61 -38.34 4.58 -1.67
C GLU A 61 -38.51 5.38 -2.97
N GLU A 62 -37.44 5.65 -3.72
CA GLU A 62 -37.55 6.00 -5.13
C GLU A 62 -36.73 5.03 -5.97
N THR A 63 -37.48 4.28 -6.78
CA THR A 63 -36.99 3.36 -7.79
C THR A 63 -36.35 4.12 -8.95
N VAL A 64 -35.03 4.00 -9.11
CA VAL A 64 -34.35 4.35 -10.35
C VAL A 64 -33.62 3.10 -10.86
N THR A 65 -34.01 2.67 -12.05
CA THR A 65 -33.40 1.56 -12.78
C THR A 65 -31.94 1.81 -13.05
N PRO A 66 -31.03 0.83 -12.78
CA PRO A 66 -29.61 1.01 -13.06
C PRO A 66 -29.35 0.79 -14.55
N VAL A 67 -28.77 1.78 -15.19
CA VAL A 67 -28.07 1.63 -16.46
C VAL A 67 -26.78 0.88 -16.15
N VAL A 68 -26.71 -0.36 -16.63
CA VAL A 68 -25.51 -1.20 -16.52
C VAL A 68 -24.48 -0.70 -17.52
N GLU A 69 -23.53 0.11 -17.07
CA GLU A 69 -22.25 0.26 -17.74
C GLU A 69 -21.40 -0.97 -17.38
N THR A 70 -21.25 -1.84 -18.34
CA THR A 70 -20.37 -3.02 -18.25
C THR A 70 -18.93 -2.57 -18.36
N THR A 71 -18.30 -2.28 -17.22
CA THR A 71 -16.85 -2.36 -17.09
C THR A 71 -16.45 -3.83 -17.28
N PRO A 72 -15.40 -4.18 -18.06
CA PRO A 72 -14.97 -5.55 -18.20
C PRO A 72 -14.50 -6.06 -16.82
N GLU A 73 -15.29 -6.96 -16.23
CA GLU A 73 -14.88 -7.74 -15.07
C GLU A 73 -13.70 -8.63 -15.49
N VAL A 74 -12.48 -8.20 -15.15
CA VAL A 74 -11.34 -9.10 -15.14
C VAL A 74 -11.59 -10.08 -13.97
N PRO A 75 -11.77 -11.39 -14.22
CA PRO A 75 -12.01 -12.34 -13.14
C PRO A 75 -10.76 -12.43 -12.26
N ALA A 76 -10.75 -11.70 -11.15
CA ALA A 76 -9.75 -11.83 -10.11
C ALA A 76 -9.91 -13.23 -9.49
N LYS A 77 -8.94 -14.11 -9.72
CA LYS A 77 -8.81 -15.32 -8.89
C LYS A 77 -8.59 -14.87 -7.46
N GLU A 78 -9.41 -15.35 -6.53
CA GLU A 78 -9.20 -15.14 -5.09
C GLU A 78 -7.75 -15.53 -4.76
N GLY A 79 -7.01 -14.57 -4.18
CA GLY A 79 -5.61 -14.78 -3.79
C GLY A 79 -4.56 -14.13 -4.71
N MET A 80 -4.89 -13.58 -5.87
CA MET A 80 -3.93 -12.87 -6.72
C MET A 80 -3.84 -11.40 -6.32
N ILE A 81 -2.72 -11.02 -5.71
CA ILE A 81 -2.43 -9.62 -5.34
C ILE A 81 -1.88 -8.79 -6.52
N LEU A 82 -1.36 -9.43 -7.57
CA LEU A 82 -0.83 -8.79 -8.79
C LEU A 82 -1.51 -9.37 -10.03
N VAL A 83 -1.93 -8.51 -10.95
CA VAL A 83 -2.43 -8.88 -12.28
C VAL A 83 -1.48 -8.37 -13.35
N ARG A 84 -1.48 -9.00 -14.54
CA ARG A 84 -0.60 -8.65 -15.65
C ARG A 84 -0.69 -7.16 -16.05
N GLU A 85 -1.90 -6.62 -16.05
CA GLU A 85 -2.21 -5.23 -16.40
C GLU A 85 -1.59 -4.23 -15.40
N GLY A 86 -1.33 -4.69 -14.17
CA GLY A 86 -0.67 -3.94 -13.10
C GLY A 86 0.86 -3.88 -13.22
N ILE A 87 1.44 -4.47 -14.28
CA ILE A 87 2.88 -4.47 -14.51
C ILE A 87 3.21 -3.52 -15.66
N LYS A 88 4.08 -2.54 -15.40
CA LYS A 88 4.57 -1.56 -16.37
C LYS A 88 6.10 -1.57 -16.37
N LEU A 89 6.72 -2.03 -17.45
CA LEU A 89 8.16 -2.17 -17.59
C LEU A 89 8.75 -1.11 -18.53
N GLY A 90 10.01 -0.75 -18.31
CA GLY A 90 10.76 0.14 -19.19
C GLY A 90 10.22 1.56 -19.26
N LEU A 91 9.64 2.08 -18.15
CA LEU A 91 9.10 3.43 -18.09
C LEU A 91 10.23 4.49 -18.12
N PRO A 92 9.99 5.65 -18.76
CA PRO A 92 10.94 6.76 -18.72
C PRO A 92 11.02 7.35 -17.31
N THR A 93 12.18 7.93 -16.96
CA THR A 93 12.35 8.67 -15.70
C THR A 93 11.36 9.83 -15.61
N VAL A 94 10.77 9.97 -14.44
CA VAL A 94 9.82 11.04 -14.09
C VAL A 94 10.20 11.60 -12.71
N SER A 95 9.50 12.62 -12.23
CA SER A 95 9.62 13.07 -10.84
C SER A 95 9.05 12.04 -9.86
N MET A 96 9.46 12.10 -8.60
CA MET A 96 8.92 11.27 -7.52
C MET A 96 7.40 11.37 -7.40
N GLU A 97 6.88 12.60 -7.47
CA GLU A 97 5.44 12.85 -7.35
C GLU A 97 4.69 12.22 -8.53
N GLU A 98 5.17 12.39 -9.77
CA GLU A 98 4.59 11.77 -10.96
C GLU A 98 4.61 10.24 -10.87
N ALA A 99 5.69 9.65 -10.35
CA ALA A 99 5.75 8.19 -10.15
C ALA A 99 4.73 7.70 -9.11
N ILE A 100 4.53 8.45 -8.01
CA ILE A 100 3.51 8.12 -6.99
C ILE A 100 2.10 8.28 -7.56
N VAL A 101 1.84 9.36 -8.29
CA VAL A 101 0.53 9.60 -8.94
C VAL A 101 0.24 8.49 -9.95
N ALA A 102 1.19 8.18 -10.83
CA ALA A 102 1.03 7.11 -11.83
C ALA A 102 0.77 5.74 -11.18
N ALA A 103 1.42 5.45 -10.05
CA ALA A 103 1.16 4.23 -9.28
C ALA A 103 -0.28 4.21 -8.71
N GLY A 104 -0.74 5.34 -8.17
CA GLY A 104 -2.10 5.49 -7.66
C GLY A 104 -3.16 5.40 -8.74
N GLU A 105 -2.93 6.02 -9.90
CA GLU A 105 -3.81 5.95 -11.07
C GLU A 105 -3.93 4.51 -11.58
N LEU A 106 -2.82 3.78 -11.65
CA LEU A 106 -2.84 2.38 -12.07
C LEU A 106 -3.61 1.49 -11.06
N LEU A 107 -3.46 1.73 -9.75
CA LEU A 107 -4.26 1.05 -8.72
C LEU A 107 -5.76 1.37 -8.86
N ARG A 108 -6.11 2.63 -9.13
CA ARG A 108 -7.49 3.06 -9.36
C ARG A 108 -8.07 2.42 -10.63
N ASP A 109 -7.36 2.47 -11.74
CA ASP A 109 -7.81 1.97 -13.04
C ASP A 109 -8.04 0.44 -13.01
N LEU A 110 -7.30 -0.25 -12.15
CA LEU A 110 -7.52 -1.67 -11.87
C LEU A 110 -8.60 -1.93 -10.80
N GLY A 111 -9.23 -0.88 -10.26
CA GLY A 111 -10.32 -0.99 -9.30
C GLY A 111 -9.88 -1.41 -7.91
N TYR A 112 -8.62 -1.20 -7.53
CA TYR A 112 -8.15 -1.47 -6.17
C TYR A 112 -8.50 -0.35 -5.20
N VAL A 113 -8.54 0.91 -5.67
CA VAL A 113 -8.75 2.10 -4.83
C VAL A 113 -9.70 3.09 -5.50
N ASP A 114 -10.18 4.09 -4.73
CA ASP A 114 -10.86 5.28 -5.22
C ASP A 114 -9.87 6.42 -5.51
N ASP A 115 -10.34 7.48 -6.19
CA ASP A 115 -9.53 8.66 -6.55
C ASP A 115 -8.88 9.34 -5.33
N ASP A 116 -9.57 9.36 -4.19
CA ASP A 116 -9.10 9.98 -2.94
C ASP A 116 -7.87 9.29 -2.34
N TYR A 117 -7.56 8.06 -2.78
CA TYR A 117 -6.36 7.33 -2.36
C TYR A 117 -5.06 7.94 -2.92
N ILE A 118 -5.10 8.54 -4.12
CA ILE A 118 -3.91 9.10 -4.79
C ILE A 118 -3.30 10.26 -3.98
N PRO A 119 -4.07 11.30 -3.58
CA PRO A 119 -3.55 12.34 -2.69
C PRO A 119 -3.02 11.80 -1.37
N ALA A 120 -3.60 10.71 -0.85
CA ALA A 120 -3.13 10.08 0.38
C ALA A 120 -1.77 9.39 0.21
N MET A 121 -1.46 8.84 -0.96
CA MET A 121 -0.13 8.29 -1.27
C MET A 121 0.94 9.39 -1.27
N ILE A 122 0.62 10.57 -1.82
CA ILE A 122 1.53 11.74 -1.81
C ILE A 122 1.77 12.18 -0.35
N ARG A 123 0.72 12.41 0.44
CA ARG A 123 0.83 12.76 1.86
C ARG A 123 1.65 11.75 2.64
N ARG A 124 1.44 10.46 2.38
CA ARG A 124 2.20 9.40 3.05
C ARG A 124 3.71 9.50 2.80
N ASN A 125 4.09 9.83 1.57
CA ASN A 125 5.51 10.03 1.23
C ASN A 125 6.09 11.31 1.84
N GLU A 126 5.28 12.37 2.02
CA GLU A 126 5.68 13.60 2.73
C GLU A 126 5.92 13.34 4.22
N GLU A 127 5.08 12.53 4.88
CA GLU A 127 5.24 12.14 6.29
C GLU A 127 6.50 11.31 6.51
N ALA A 128 6.77 10.37 5.64
CA ALA A 128 7.98 9.55 5.64
C ALA A 128 8.21 8.94 4.26
N SER A 129 9.44 9.07 3.75
CA SER A 129 9.82 8.55 2.43
C SER A 129 9.38 7.09 2.25
N VAL A 130 8.73 6.79 1.14
CA VAL A 130 8.36 5.44 0.73
C VAL A 130 9.50 4.67 0.05
N TYR A 131 10.68 5.28 -0.09
CA TYR A 131 11.89 4.61 -0.56
C TYR A 131 12.42 3.66 0.51
N MET A 132 12.60 2.40 0.15
CA MET A 132 12.98 1.33 1.07
C MET A 132 14.48 1.02 1.06
N GLY A 133 15.21 1.49 0.07
CA GLY A 133 16.60 1.13 -0.19
C GLY A 133 16.73 0.20 -1.40
N LEU A 134 17.96 -0.10 -1.81
CA LEU A 134 18.29 -1.03 -2.89
C LEU A 134 17.55 -0.78 -4.21
N GLY A 135 17.18 0.47 -4.51
CA GLY A 135 16.46 0.81 -5.73
C GLY A 135 14.97 0.48 -5.71
N LEU A 136 14.39 0.26 -4.53
CA LEU A 136 12.96 -0.06 -4.33
C LEU A 136 12.23 1.07 -3.62
N ALA A 137 11.07 1.47 -4.15
CA ALA A 137 10.09 2.32 -3.46
C ALA A 137 8.73 1.62 -3.40
N ILE A 138 8.00 1.83 -2.29
CA ILE A 138 6.70 1.18 -2.05
C ILE A 138 5.65 2.25 -1.70
N PRO A 139 5.14 3.00 -2.69
CA PRO A 139 4.06 3.98 -2.48
C PRO A 139 2.77 3.29 -2.00
N HIS A 140 2.15 3.87 -0.97
CA HIS A 140 0.88 3.44 -0.39
C HIS A 140 0.19 4.62 0.29
N GLY A 141 -1.10 4.52 0.57
CA GLY A 141 -1.87 5.57 1.23
C GLY A 141 -1.59 5.68 2.73
N THR A 142 -2.01 6.80 3.32
CA THR A 142 -2.04 7.01 4.78
C THR A 142 -3.04 6.05 5.45
N GLU A 143 -2.95 5.90 6.78
CA GLU A 143 -3.84 4.99 7.53
C GLU A 143 -5.33 5.36 7.40
N ASP A 144 -5.64 6.65 7.34
CA ASP A 144 -7.02 7.15 7.16
C ASP A 144 -7.59 6.88 5.76
N ALA A 145 -6.72 6.69 4.75
CA ALA A 145 -7.11 6.37 3.38
C ALA A 145 -7.43 4.88 3.15
N LYS A 146 -7.35 4.03 4.16
CA LYS A 146 -7.78 2.62 4.05
C LYS A 146 -9.25 2.45 3.68
N ARG A 147 -10.09 3.43 4.01
CA ARG A 147 -11.50 3.48 3.60
C ARG A 147 -11.70 3.61 2.09
N ASP A 148 -10.70 4.14 1.38
CA ASP A 148 -10.71 4.39 -0.05
C ASP A 148 -10.16 3.16 -0.83
N VAL A 149 -9.80 2.08 -0.11
CA VAL A 149 -9.38 0.80 -0.67
C VAL A 149 -10.58 -0.13 -0.85
N LYS A 150 -10.86 -0.53 -2.08
CA LYS A 150 -11.96 -1.44 -2.45
C LYS A 150 -11.57 -2.90 -2.36
N ARG A 151 -10.33 -3.22 -2.75
CA ARG A 151 -9.76 -4.56 -2.67
C ARG A 151 -8.25 -4.49 -2.55
N SER A 152 -7.66 -5.53 -1.97
CA SER A 152 -6.21 -5.62 -1.84
C SER A 152 -5.54 -5.99 -3.14
N GLY A 153 -4.35 -5.41 -3.37
CA GLY A 153 -3.53 -5.71 -4.53
C GLY A 153 -2.31 -4.83 -4.63
N ILE A 154 -1.44 -5.18 -5.57
CA ILE A 154 -0.23 -4.42 -5.89
C ILE A 154 -0.14 -4.14 -7.38
N ILE A 155 0.66 -3.13 -7.71
CA ILE A 155 1.16 -2.87 -9.06
C ILE A 155 2.68 -2.78 -9.04
N VAL A 156 3.31 -3.08 -10.18
CA VAL A 156 4.77 -3.03 -10.34
C VAL A 156 5.12 -2.12 -11.51
N MET A 157 5.87 -1.07 -11.25
CA MET A 157 6.37 -0.13 -12.25
C MET A 157 7.89 -0.13 -12.24
N GLN A 158 8.50 -0.34 -13.40
CA GLN A 158 9.94 -0.37 -13.57
C GLN A 158 10.41 0.88 -14.31
N TYR A 159 11.39 1.56 -13.72
CA TYR A 159 12.05 2.75 -14.26
C TYR A 159 13.55 2.44 -14.39
N PRO A 160 14.04 1.92 -15.51
CA PRO A 160 15.44 1.48 -15.64
C PRO A 160 16.46 2.56 -15.31
N ASP A 161 16.21 3.80 -15.71
CA ASP A 161 17.05 4.96 -15.43
C ASP A 161 16.82 5.54 -14.03
N GLY A 162 15.84 5.02 -13.29
CA GLY A 162 15.52 5.39 -11.92
C GLY A 162 14.67 6.65 -11.77
N VAL A 163 14.05 6.76 -10.60
CA VAL A 163 13.31 7.90 -10.09
C VAL A 163 13.93 8.33 -8.78
N GLU A 164 14.26 9.61 -8.61
CA GLU A 164 14.85 10.15 -7.39
C GLU A 164 13.78 10.30 -6.31
N PHE A 165 13.88 9.47 -5.24
CA PHE A 165 13.08 9.58 -4.03
C PHE A 165 13.88 10.21 -2.88
N ASN A 166 13.19 10.67 -1.83
CA ASN A 166 13.84 11.11 -0.60
C ASN A 166 14.56 9.93 0.08
N GLY A 167 15.84 9.77 -0.21
CA GLY A 167 16.70 8.71 0.34
C GLY A 167 17.41 7.84 -0.68
N GLY A 168 17.15 8.02 -1.98
CA GLY A 168 17.88 7.37 -3.07
C GLY A 168 17.04 7.16 -4.33
N THR A 169 17.69 6.62 -5.34
CA THR A 169 17.09 6.37 -6.67
C THR A 169 16.38 5.02 -6.69
N ALA A 170 15.10 4.99 -7.05
CA ALA A 170 14.30 3.77 -7.21
C ALA A 170 14.17 3.37 -8.68
N GLN A 171 14.58 2.16 -9.03
CA GLN A 171 14.31 1.54 -10.34
C GLN A 171 13.04 0.70 -10.32
N LEU A 172 12.58 0.28 -9.13
CA LEU A 172 11.37 -0.51 -8.96
C LEU A 172 10.42 0.24 -8.01
N VAL A 173 9.20 0.50 -8.47
CA VAL A 173 8.14 1.16 -7.70
C VAL A 173 6.97 0.19 -7.60
N ILE A 174 6.65 -0.26 -6.39
CA ILE A 174 5.56 -1.20 -6.11
C ILE A 174 4.46 -0.47 -5.35
N GLY A 175 3.38 -0.12 -6.04
CA GLY A 175 2.21 0.49 -5.40
C GLY A 175 1.38 -0.54 -4.66
N ILE A 176 0.91 -0.22 -3.45
CA ILE A 176 0.11 -1.12 -2.61
C ILE A 176 -1.24 -0.51 -2.30
N ALA A 177 -2.30 -1.33 -2.43
CA ALA A 177 -3.61 -1.16 -1.84
C ALA A 177 -3.87 -2.35 -0.90
N GLY A 178 -4.22 -2.11 0.35
CA GLY A 178 -4.50 -3.17 1.33
C GLY A 178 -5.73 -2.88 2.15
N VAL A 179 -6.71 -3.78 2.13
CA VAL A 179 -7.93 -3.69 2.95
C VAL A 179 -7.59 -4.04 4.40
N GLY A 180 -7.92 -3.17 5.33
CA GLY A 180 -7.72 -3.43 6.75
C GLY A 180 -6.26 -3.74 7.10
N ASP A 181 -5.99 -4.93 7.63
CA ASP A 181 -4.67 -5.38 8.07
C ASP A 181 -3.89 -6.15 6.97
N GLU A 182 -4.50 -6.44 5.81
CA GLU A 182 -3.88 -7.15 4.69
C GLU A 182 -2.66 -6.42 4.13
N HIS A 183 -2.60 -5.09 4.31
CA HIS A 183 -1.44 -4.29 3.93
C HIS A 183 -0.11 -4.83 4.49
N LEU A 184 -0.09 -5.33 5.73
CA LEU A 184 1.10 -5.91 6.35
C LEU A 184 1.47 -7.27 5.74
N GLU A 185 0.47 -8.05 5.36
CA GLU A 185 0.67 -9.34 4.68
C GLU A 185 1.27 -9.13 3.30
N ILE A 186 0.74 -8.17 2.54
CA ILE A 186 1.25 -7.78 1.22
C ILE A 186 2.71 -7.30 1.31
N LEU A 187 3.02 -6.43 2.28
CA LEU A 187 4.40 -6.00 2.53
C LEU A 187 5.33 -7.18 2.86
N GLY A 188 4.83 -8.17 3.61
CA GLY A 188 5.55 -9.41 3.90
C GLY A 188 5.85 -10.19 2.64
N GLN A 189 4.88 -10.39 1.77
CA GLN A 189 5.02 -11.09 0.49
C GLN A 189 5.99 -10.37 -0.46
N ILE A 190 5.88 -9.03 -0.59
CA ILE A 190 6.84 -8.24 -1.39
C ILE A 190 8.25 -8.43 -0.86
N THR A 191 8.45 -8.31 0.47
CA THR A 191 9.77 -8.45 1.09
C THR A 191 10.34 -9.85 0.87
N GLU A 192 9.51 -10.89 0.91
CA GLU A 192 9.92 -12.27 0.64
C GLU A 192 10.35 -12.46 -0.81
N ALA A 193 9.55 -11.95 -1.76
CA ALA A 193 9.83 -12.00 -3.18
C ALA A 193 11.15 -11.31 -3.57
N VAL A 194 11.50 -10.20 -2.91
CA VAL A 194 12.72 -9.42 -3.20
C VAL A 194 13.86 -9.66 -2.21
N THR A 195 13.81 -10.74 -1.42
CA THR A 195 14.84 -11.06 -0.41
C THR A 195 16.19 -11.40 -1.04
N GLU A 196 16.18 -12.06 -2.20
CA GLU A 196 17.39 -12.41 -2.94
C GLU A 196 17.81 -11.22 -3.82
N GLU A 197 19.05 -10.75 -3.64
CA GLU A 197 19.58 -9.60 -4.37
C GLU A 197 19.55 -9.84 -5.90
N GLU A 198 19.78 -11.07 -6.32
CA GLU A 198 19.74 -11.46 -7.73
C GLU A 198 18.33 -11.29 -8.32
N ILE A 199 17.29 -11.66 -7.58
CA ILE A 199 15.89 -11.48 -8.01
C ILE A 199 15.55 -10.00 -8.11
N LEU A 200 15.93 -9.21 -7.12
CA LEU A 200 15.69 -7.77 -7.13
C LEU A 200 16.41 -7.08 -8.29
N GLU A 201 17.66 -7.43 -8.55
CA GLU A 201 18.44 -6.89 -9.67
C GLU A 201 17.84 -7.32 -11.03
N GLU A 202 17.29 -8.52 -11.13
CA GLU A 202 16.60 -8.97 -12.35
C GLU A 202 15.27 -8.22 -12.54
N LEU A 203 14.48 -8.00 -11.48
CA LEU A 203 13.23 -7.21 -11.53
C LEU A 203 13.46 -5.78 -12.02
N LYS A 204 14.62 -5.19 -11.75
CA LYS A 204 14.95 -3.80 -12.17
C LYS A 204 15.25 -3.67 -13.66
N LYS A 205 15.57 -4.76 -14.37
CA LYS A 205 16.05 -4.74 -15.76
C LYS A 205 15.32 -5.68 -16.71
N THR A 206 14.53 -6.64 -16.16
CA THR A 206 13.78 -7.59 -17.00
C THR A 206 12.79 -6.88 -17.90
N THR A 207 12.56 -7.45 -19.09
CA THR A 207 11.48 -7.05 -20.00
C THR A 207 10.38 -8.11 -20.04
N ASP A 208 10.50 -9.15 -19.22
CA ASP A 208 9.55 -10.27 -19.16
C ASP A 208 8.50 -10.03 -18.10
N VAL A 209 7.27 -9.71 -18.52
CA VAL A 209 6.11 -9.50 -17.65
C VAL A 209 5.73 -10.78 -16.90
N ASP A 210 5.91 -11.95 -17.52
CA ASP A 210 5.59 -13.23 -16.87
C ASP A 210 6.57 -13.53 -15.74
N TYR A 211 7.85 -13.18 -15.91
CA TYR A 211 8.82 -13.28 -14.83
C TYR A 211 8.39 -12.44 -13.62
N VAL A 212 8.03 -11.17 -13.85
CA VAL A 212 7.55 -10.28 -12.75
C VAL A 212 6.29 -10.84 -12.10
N LEU A 213 5.31 -11.25 -12.90
CA LEU A 213 4.05 -11.81 -12.38
C LEU A 213 4.31 -13.04 -11.50
N ASN A 214 5.11 -13.99 -11.99
CA ASN A 214 5.41 -15.23 -11.26
C ASN A 214 6.19 -14.97 -9.97
N THR A 215 7.05 -13.96 -9.94
CA THR A 215 7.82 -13.60 -8.73
C THR A 215 6.92 -13.20 -7.54
N PHE A 216 5.76 -12.60 -7.81
CA PHE A 216 4.84 -12.11 -6.76
C PHE A 216 3.58 -12.98 -6.57
N THR A 217 3.38 -14.03 -7.38
CA THR A 217 2.15 -14.86 -7.33
C THR A 217 2.39 -16.33 -6.99
N ASN A 218 3.64 -16.77 -6.85
CA ASN A 218 4.04 -18.15 -6.50
C ASN A 218 4.42 -18.30 -5.03
#